data_ed6f54c2cca97db42226053729bddbff
#
_entry.id   ed6f54c2cca97db42226053729bddbff
#
_cell.length_a   1.000
_cell.length_b   1.000
_cell.length_c   1.000
_cell.angle_alpha   90.00
_cell.angle_beta   90.00
_cell.angle_gamma   90.00
#
_symmetry.space_group_name_H-M   'P 1'
#
loop_
_entity.id
_entity.type
_entity.pdbx_description
1 polymer ?
#
loop_
_entity_poly.entity_id
_entity_poly.type
_entity_poly.pdbx_seq_one_letter_code
_entity_poly.pdbx_strand_id
1 'polypeptide(L)'
;MKIIRAKDYYDMSRKAANIISAQIIMKPNCVLGLATGSTPIGAYEQLVAWYEKGDLDFSQVTTINLDEYKGIPKEDSHSYYYFMNEKLFDKVNIRKENTYIPDGMEPDSAVACQNYDHIIHKLGGVDLQLLGLGHNGHIGFNEPGIAFEKETYCVNLSERTIKANMRFFAEEKDVPRQAYTMGIKSIMSAQKILVVVSGSDKAEIVKTAFFGPITPAVPASVLQLHNDVTVVADEAALSLLPD
;
A
#
# COMPACT_ATOMS: atom_id res chain seq x y z
N MET A 1 -7.60 14.19 9.70
CA MET A 1 -7.28 13.85 8.30
C MET A 1 -6.96 15.13 7.53
N LYS A 2 -5.92 15.12 6.68
CA LYS A 2 -5.48 16.23 5.83
C LYS A 2 -5.58 15.82 4.36
N ILE A 3 -6.12 16.67 3.49
CA ILE A 3 -6.15 16.46 2.03
C ILE A 3 -5.19 17.42 1.37
N ILE A 4 -4.29 16.89 0.55
CA ILE A 4 -3.35 17.64 -0.29
C ILE A 4 -3.77 17.50 -1.73
N ARG A 5 -4.25 18.58 -2.33
CA ARG A 5 -4.64 18.63 -3.74
C ARG A 5 -3.40 18.61 -4.64
N ALA A 6 -3.43 17.82 -5.67
CA ALA A 6 -2.41 17.75 -6.71
C ALA A 6 -3.05 18.02 -8.08
N LYS A 7 -2.30 18.60 -9.01
CA LYS A 7 -2.81 18.95 -10.34
C LYS A 7 -3.12 17.70 -11.16
N ASP A 8 -2.26 16.71 -11.06
CA ASP A 8 -2.28 15.48 -11.84
C ASP A 8 -1.53 14.34 -11.12
N TYR A 9 -1.43 13.18 -11.76
CA TYR A 9 -0.72 12.02 -11.26
C TYR A 9 0.76 12.32 -10.90
N TYR A 10 1.45 13.12 -11.70
CA TYR A 10 2.86 13.42 -11.48
C TYR A 10 3.06 14.34 -10.26
N ASP A 11 2.21 15.36 -10.11
CA ASP A 11 2.23 16.23 -8.94
C ASP A 11 1.80 15.48 -7.67
N MET A 12 0.82 14.56 -7.77
CA MET A 12 0.43 13.66 -6.68
C MET A 12 1.60 12.78 -6.26
N SER A 13 2.27 12.14 -7.22
CA SER A 13 3.42 11.27 -6.99
C SER A 13 4.58 12.02 -6.32
N ARG A 14 4.91 13.21 -6.82
CA ARG A 14 5.96 14.08 -6.25
C ARG A 14 5.61 14.52 -4.82
N LYS A 15 4.35 14.89 -4.55
CA LYS A 15 3.90 15.28 -3.20
C LYS A 15 3.92 14.12 -2.23
N ALA A 16 3.52 12.93 -2.67
CA ALA A 16 3.63 11.70 -1.88
C ALA A 16 5.09 11.36 -1.57
N ALA A 17 5.97 11.43 -2.58
CA ALA A 17 7.40 11.22 -2.39
C ALA A 17 8.02 12.24 -1.40
N ASN A 18 7.60 13.52 -1.41
CA ASN A 18 8.04 14.52 -0.42
C ASN A 18 7.72 14.09 1.03
N ILE A 19 6.54 13.50 1.25
CA ILE A 19 6.15 13.05 2.59
C ILE A 19 6.99 11.85 3.03
N ILE A 20 7.21 10.89 2.12
CA ILE A 20 8.03 9.71 2.39
C ILE A 20 9.50 10.11 2.62
N SER A 21 10.06 11.00 1.78
CA SER A 21 11.43 11.48 1.93
C SER A 21 11.64 12.23 3.25
N ALA A 22 10.68 13.06 3.63
CA ALA A 22 10.72 13.76 4.93
C ALA A 22 10.73 12.75 6.10
N GLN A 23 9.95 11.66 6.02
CA GLN A 23 9.98 10.60 7.03
C GLN A 23 11.36 9.94 7.13
N ILE A 24 12.00 9.62 5.99
CA ILE A 24 13.34 9.04 5.94
C ILE A 24 14.38 9.99 6.52
N ILE A 25 14.37 11.27 6.13
CA ILE A 25 15.33 12.28 6.58
C ILE A 25 15.21 12.52 8.09
N MET A 26 13.99 12.65 8.59
CA MET A 26 13.74 12.92 10.02
C MET A 26 13.95 11.69 10.92
N LYS A 27 13.81 10.48 10.39
CA LYS A 27 14.03 9.22 11.10
C LYS A 27 14.69 8.20 10.15
N PRO A 28 16.02 8.23 9.99
CA PRO A 28 16.73 7.36 9.04
C PRO A 28 16.45 5.86 9.22
N ASN A 29 16.22 5.39 10.43
CA ASN A 29 15.86 4.02 10.77
C ASN A 29 14.35 3.79 10.84
N CYS A 30 13.56 4.51 10.03
CA CYS A 30 12.11 4.38 10.01
C CYS A 30 11.68 3.03 9.43
N VAL A 31 10.47 2.61 9.83
CA VAL A 31 9.74 1.49 9.23
C VAL A 31 8.66 2.06 8.30
N LEU A 32 8.82 1.83 7.01
CA LEU A 32 7.87 2.25 5.98
C LEU A 32 6.95 1.09 5.58
N GLY A 33 5.66 1.30 5.70
CA GLY A 33 4.65 0.44 5.08
C GLY A 33 4.47 0.83 3.62
N LEU A 34 4.66 -0.12 2.68
CA LEU A 34 4.61 0.14 1.25
C LEU A 34 3.46 -0.61 0.57
N ALA A 35 3.03 -0.10 -0.56
CA ALA A 35 1.95 -0.65 -1.38
C ALA A 35 2.45 -0.94 -2.79
N THR A 36 1.87 -1.93 -3.44
CA THR A 36 2.08 -2.23 -4.86
C THR A 36 0.99 -1.60 -5.73
N GLY A 37 0.99 -1.91 -7.02
CA GLY A 37 0.05 -1.37 -7.99
C GLY A 37 0.55 -0.13 -8.73
N SER A 38 -0.25 0.38 -9.64
CA SER A 38 0.17 1.46 -10.54
C SER A 38 0.26 2.84 -9.87
N THR A 39 -0.57 3.12 -8.88
CA THR A 39 -0.67 4.45 -8.27
C THR A 39 0.63 4.91 -7.57
N PRO A 40 1.33 4.08 -6.77
CA PRO A 40 2.55 4.51 -6.07
C PRO A 40 3.81 4.54 -6.95
N ILE A 41 3.79 4.02 -8.18
CA ILE A 41 4.99 3.91 -9.03
C ILE A 41 5.70 5.26 -9.19
N GLY A 42 4.97 6.32 -9.53
CA GLY A 42 5.58 7.63 -9.74
C GLY A 42 6.20 8.22 -8.46
N ALA A 43 5.69 7.85 -7.27
CA ALA A 43 6.32 8.23 -6.01
C ALA A 43 7.63 7.46 -5.80
N TYR A 44 7.68 6.16 -6.13
CA TYR A 44 8.92 5.38 -6.08
C TYR A 44 9.98 5.88 -7.06
N GLU A 45 9.58 6.19 -8.30
CA GLU A 45 10.48 6.81 -9.29
C GLU A 45 11.07 8.13 -8.80
N GLN A 46 10.27 8.96 -8.15
CA GLN A 46 10.75 10.21 -7.59
C GLN A 46 11.73 9.99 -6.42
N LEU A 47 11.46 9.01 -5.54
CA LEU A 47 12.37 8.64 -4.45
C LEU A 47 13.70 8.12 -4.97
N VAL A 48 13.68 7.29 -6.02
CA VAL A 48 14.90 6.80 -6.71
C VAL A 48 15.70 7.98 -7.28
N ALA A 49 15.03 8.91 -7.98
CA ALA A 49 15.70 10.09 -8.55
C ALA A 49 16.37 10.97 -7.48
N TRP A 50 15.80 11.09 -6.28
CA TRP A 50 16.43 11.81 -5.17
C TRP A 50 17.56 11.02 -4.51
N TYR A 51 17.44 9.70 -4.43
CA TYR A 51 18.55 8.85 -4.01
C TYR A 51 19.75 8.97 -4.96
N GLU A 52 19.53 8.91 -6.28
CA GLU A 52 20.58 9.06 -7.29
C GLU A 52 21.29 10.42 -7.24
N LYS A 53 20.60 11.47 -6.78
CA LYS A 53 21.17 12.79 -6.53
C LYS A 53 21.92 12.91 -5.21
N GLY A 54 21.83 11.90 -4.34
CA GLY A 54 22.43 11.92 -3.00
C GLY A 54 21.59 12.64 -1.94
N ASP A 55 20.31 12.95 -2.24
CA ASP A 55 19.41 13.65 -1.30
C ASP A 55 18.77 12.66 -0.27
N LEU A 56 18.76 11.36 -0.56
CA LEU A 56 18.17 10.33 0.30
C LEU A 56 19.14 9.17 0.54
N ASP A 57 19.04 8.58 1.73
CA ASP A 57 19.77 7.39 2.13
C ASP A 57 18.81 6.34 2.71
N PHE A 58 18.72 5.17 2.08
CA PHE A 58 17.85 4.07 2.49
C PHE A 58 18.59 2.99 3.30
N SER A 59 19.87 3.16 3.59
CA SER A 59 20.72 2.12 4.20
C SER A 59 20.23 1.64 5.58
N GLN A 60 19.49 2.47 6.32
CA GLN A 60 18.91 2.14 7.62
C GLN A 60 17.39 1.94 7.59
N VAL A 61 16.74 2.21 6.45
CA VAL A 61 15.28 2.06 6.29
C VAL A 61 14.90 0.59 6.36
N THR A 62 13.79 0.31 7.02
CA THR A 62 13.10 -0.99 6.97
C THR A 62 11.76 -0.83 6.27
N THR A 63 11.35 -1.80 5.46
CA THR A 63 10.06 -1.75 4.77
C THR A 63 9.20 -2.97 5.08
N ILE A 64 7.89 -2.75 5.14
CA ILE A 64 6.85 -3.77 5.27
C ILE A 64 5.84 -3.55 4.15
N ASN A 65 5.57 -4.56 3.33
CA ASN A 65 4.52 -4.48 2.31
C ASN A 65 3.17 -4.93 2.86
N LEU A 66 2.09 -4.39 2.29
CA LEU A 66 0.71 -4.70 2.71
C LEU A 66 0.32 -6.16 2.47
N ASP A 67 0.81 -6.73 1.37
CA ASP A 67 0.28 -8.00 0.86
C ASP A 67 1.25 -8.70 -0.09
N GLU A 68 0.92 -9.97 -0.39
CA GLU A 68 1.53 -10.79 -1.43
C GLU A 68 0.54 -11.87 -1.88
N TYR A 69 0.58 -12.26 -3.13
CA TYR A 69 -0.19 -13.38 -3.66
C TYR A 69 0.25 -14.71 -3.05
N LYS A 70 -0.73 -15.54 -2.68
CA LYS A 70 -0.46 -16.92 -2.25
C LYS A 70 -0.20 -17.81 -3.45
N GLY A 71 0.89 -18.59 -3.39
CA GLY A 71 1.25 -19.59 -4.39
C GLY A 71 2.08 -19.05 -5.55
N ILE A 72 2.55 -17.80 -5.49
CA ILE A 72 3.48 -17.25 -6.48
C ILE A 72 4.89 -17.17 -5.87
N PRO A 73 5.92 -17.77 -6.52
CA PRO A 73 7.30 -17.63 -6.09
C PRO A 73 7.75 -16.17 -6.18
N LYS A 74 8.61 -15.75 -5.25
CA LYS A 74 9.12 -14.36 -5.20
C LYS A 74 9.92 -13.94 -6.44
N GLU A 75 10.47 -14.88 -7.19
CA GLU A 75 11.19 -14.67 -8.44
C GLU A 75 10.27 -14.48 -9.65
N ASP A 76 8.98 -14.81 -9.51
CA ASP A 76 7.99 -14.61 -10.57
C ASP A 76 7.71 -13.11 -10.75
N SER A 77 7.69 -12.67 -12.00
CA SER A 77 7.44 -11.26 -12.36
C SER A 77 6.07 -10.73 -11.91
N HIS A 78 5.15 -11.60 -11.52
CA HIS A 78 3.83 -11.25 -11.02
C HIS A 78 3.79 -11.11 -9.50
N SER A 79 4.84 -11.54 -8.76
CA SER A 79 4.89 -11.38 -7.31
C SER A 79 5.07 -9.91 -6.92
N TYR A 80 4.56 -9.54 -5.77
CA TYR A 80 4.79 -8.20 -5.22
C TYR A 80 6.23 -8.01 -4.73
N TYR A 81 6.88 -9.11 -4.35
CA TYR A 81 8.33 -9.09 -4.09
C TYR A 81 9.11 -8.64 -5.33
N TYR A 82 8.84 -9.25 -6.51
CA TYR A 82 9.48 -8.85 -7.76
C TYR A 82 9.17 -7.40 -8.11
N PHE A 83 7.88 -7.00 -8.03
CA PHE A 83 7.45 -5.64 -8.26
C PHE A 83 8.23 -4.61 -7.42
N MET A 84 8.36 -4.85 -6.11
CA MET A 84 9.06 -3.92 -5.22
C MET A 84 10.56 -3.84 -5.51
N ASN A 85 11.19 -4.96 -5.86
CA ASN A 85 12.58 -4.96 -6.27
C ASN A 85 12.77 -4.16 -7.56
N GLU A 86 11.96 -4.42 -8.59
CA GLU A 86 12.02 -3.70 -9.87
C GLU A 86 11.74 -2.19 -9.72
N LYS A 87 10.75 -1.80 -8.88
CA LYS A 87 10.31 -0.41 -8.81
C LYS A 87 11.10 0.44 -7.82
N LEU A 88 11.66 -0.16 -6.76
CA LEU A 88 12.34 0.59 -5.70
C LEU A 88 13.62 -0.10 -5.19
N PHE A 89 13.53 -1.35 -4.68
CA PHE A 89 14.58 -1.89 -3.83
C PHE A 89 15.92 -2.14 -4.54
N ASP A 90 15.92 -2.47 -5.83
CA ASP A 90 17.14 -2.65 -6.63
C ASP A 90 17.77 -1.34 -7.11
N LYS A 91 17.04 -0.21 -6.91
CA LYS A 91 17.46 1.10 -7.41
C LYS A 91 17.97 2.03 -6.32
N VAL A 92 17.92 1.60 -5.05
CA VAL A 92 18.38 2.37 -3.89
C VAL A 92 19.27 1.50 -3.01
N ASN A 93 19.94 2.09 -2.00
CA ASN A 93 20.85 1.37 -1.12
C ASN A 93 20.19 0.68 0.09
N ILE A 94 18.89 0.33 -0.02
CA ILE A 94 18.22 -0.42 1.03
C ILE A 94 18.83 -1.82 1.18
N ARG A 95 19.05 -2.27 2.41
CA ARG A 95 19.48 -3.64 2.68
C ARG A 95 18.33 -4.61 2.49
N LYS A 96 18.51 -5.64 1.66
CA LYS A 96 17.44 -6.60 1.32
C LYS A 96 16.90 -7.34 2.55
N GLU A 97 17.72 -7.59 3.55
CA GLU A 97 17.30 -8.17 4.84
C GLU A 97 16.35 -7.26 5.64
N ASN A 98 16.26 -5.99 5.28
CA ASN A 98 15.33 -5.03 5.88
C ASN A 98 14.03 -4.84 5.06
N THR A 99 13.81 -5.65 4.03
CA THR A 99 12.59 -5.58 3.21
C THR A 99 11.70 -6.79 3.49
N TYR A 100 10.52 -6.56 4.04
CA TYR A 100 9.59 -7.62 4.45
C TYR A 100 8.33 -7.59 3.60
N ILE A 101 7.98 -8.75 3.06
CA ILE A 101 6.76 -9.01 2.28
C ILE A 101 6.22 -10.34 2.80
N PRO A 102 4.89 -10.56 2.88
CA PRO A 102 4.36 -11.86 3.30
C PRO A 102 4.92 -13.00 2.46
N ASP A 103 5.18 -14.15 3.07
CA ASP A 103 5.67 -15.33 2.34
C ASP A 103 4.53 -15.97 1.56
N GLY A 104 4.42 -15.65 0.27
CA GLY A 104 3.40 -16.21 -0.62
C GLY A 104 3.53 -17.73 -0.81
N MET A 105 4.70 -18.31 -0.55
CA MET A 105 4.94 -19.75 -0.72
C MET A 105 4.68 -20.58 0.52
N GLU A 106 4.43 -19.96 1.69
CA GLU A 106 3.97 -20.71 2.87
C GLU A 106 2.55 -21.23 2.65
N PRO A 107 2.32 -22.55 2.55
CA PRO A 107 1.01 -23.11 2.24
C PRO A 107 0.03 -23.02 3.41
N ASP A 108 0.53 -23.03 4.66
CA ASP A 108 -0.29 -22.87 5.86
C ASP A 108 -0.53 -21.39 6.12
N SER A 109 -1.76 -20.96 5.85
CA SER A 109 -2.16 -19.57 5.99
C SER A 109 -2.05 -19.05 7.43
N ALA A 110 -2.24 -19.89 8.43
CA ALA A 110 -2.11 -19.47 9.82
C ALA A 110 -0.64 -19.20 10.16
N VAL A 111 0.26 -20.06 9.70
CA VAL A 111 1.70 -19.89 9.89
C VAL A 111 2.21 -18.64 9.15
N ALA A 112 1.84 -18.47 7.87
CA ALA A 112 2.23 -17.30 7.09
C ALA A 112 1.83 -15.99 7.76
N CYS A 113 0.56 -15.89 8.18
CA CYS A 113 0.01 -14.68 8.79
C CYS A 113 0.63 -14.40 10.16
N GLN A 114 0.75 -15.42 11.02
CA GLN A 114 1.36 -15.25 12.34
C GLN A 114 2.84 -14.83 12.26
N ASN A 115 3.60 -15.42 11.33
CA ASN A 115 5.00 -15.04 11.11
C ASN A 115 5.12 -13.58 10.66
N TYR A 116 4.22 -13.14 9.79
CA TYR A 116 4.24 -11.75 9.30
C TYR A 116 3.85 -10.76 10.41
N ASP A 117 2.81 -11.04 11.18
CA ASP A 117 2.43 -10.23 12.34
C ASP A 117 3.54 -10.19 13.40
N HIS A 118 4.26 -11.30 13.61
CA HIS A 118 5.42 -11.33 14.50
C HIS A 118 6.53 -10.38 14.02
N ILE A 119 6.80 -10.33 12.71
CA ILE A 119 7.76 -9.38 12.13
C ILE A 119 7.32 -7.94 12.41
N ILE A 120 6.05 -7.60 12.14
CA ILE A 120 5.51 -6.26 12.38
C ILE A 120 5.67 -5.85 13.85
N HIS A 121 5.33 -6.74 14.78
CA HIS A 121 5.47 -6.49 16.22
C HIS A 121 6.93 -6.32 16.64
N LYS A 122 7.83 -7.17 16.13
CA LYS A 122 9.27 -7.10 16.43
C LYS A 122 9.91 -5.80 15.96
N LEU A 123 9.43 -5.23 14.87
CA LEU A 123 9.88 -3.93 14.34
C LEU A 123 9.32 -2.74 15.14
N GLY A 124 8.40 -2.96 16.07
CA GLY A 124 7.77 -1.89 16.85
C GLY A 124 6.66 -1.14 16.12
N GLY A 125 6.16 -1.69 15.01
CA GLY A 125 5.12 -1.11 14.18
C GLY A 125 5.64 -0.31 12.99
N VAL A 126 4.76 0.42 12.34
CA VAL A 126 5.01 1.18 11.09
C VAL A 126 5.00 2.68 11.38
N ASP A 127 6.04 3.40 10.96
CA ASP A 127 6.12 4.85 11.13
C ASP A 127 5.24 5.61 10.12
N LEU A 128 5.24 5.16 8.87
CA LEU A 128 4.42 5.72 7.80
C LEU A 128 3.94 4.60 6.88
N GLN A 129 2.61 4.41 6.81
CA GLN A 129 1.98 3.44 5.92
C GLN A 129 1.48 4.13 4.65
N LEU A 130 2.03 3.75 3.50
CA LEU A 130 1.52 4.14 2.19
C LEU A 130 0.36 3.22 1.78
N LEU A 131 -0.73 3.82 1.31
CA LEU A 131 -1.92 3.12 0.83
C LEU A 131 -2.34 3.66 -0.54
N GLY A 132 -2.78 2.77 -1.43
CA GLY A 132 -3.66 3.12 -2.53
C GLY A 132 -5.12 3.05 -2.10
N LEU A 133 -6.04 3.48 -2.98
CA LEU A 133 -7.48 3.37 -2.77
C LEU A 133 -8.11 2.56 -3.91
N GLY A 134 -8.70 1.42 -3.58
CA GLY A 134 -9.45 0.62 -4.55
C GLY A 134 -10.75 1.28 -4.98
N HIS A 135 -11.28 0.92 -6.15
CA HIS A 135 -12.54 1.48 -6.68
C HIS A 135 -13.79 1.22 -5.81
N ASN A 136 -13.74 0.18 -4.99
CA ASN A 136 -14.80 -0.16 -4.04
C ASN A 136 -14.46 0.24 -2.60
N GLY A 137 -13.38 1.00 -2.42
CA GLY A 137 -12.93 1.46 -1.11
C GLY A 137 -12.02 0.49 -0.36
N HIS A 138 -11.55 -0.58 -1.00
CA HIS A 138 -10.56 -1.45 -0.35
C HIS A 138 -9.21 -0.77 -0.16
N ILE A 139 -8.50 -1.16 0.89
CA ILE A 139 -7.10 -0.82 1.20
C ILE A 139 -6.32 -2.11 1.48
N GLY A 140 -5.16 -2.29 0.81
CA GLY A 140 -4.59 -3.63 0.66
C GLY A 140 -5.60 -4.54 -0.02
N PHE A 141 -5.69 -5.81 0.38
CA PHE A 141 -6.79 -6.69 -0.05
C PHE A 141 -7.96 -6.76 0.96
N ASN A 142 -8.15 -5.71 1.79
CA ASN A 142 -9.34 -5.61 2.64
C ASN A 142 -10.53 -5.15 1.81
N GLU A 143 -11.26 -6.11 1.24
CA GLU A 143 -12.43 -5.90 0.40
C GLU A 143 -13.67 -5.50 1.23
N PRO A 144 -14.72 -4.87 0.61
CA PRO A 144 -15.99 -4.62 1.26
C PRO A 144 -16.57 -5.86 1.93
N GLY A 145 -16.97 -5.71 3.20
CA GLY A 145 -17.44 -6.81 4.03
C GLY A 145 -18.42 -6.36 5.12
N ILE A 146 -18.68 -7.24 6.06
CA ILE A 146 -19.56 -6.99 7.22
C ILE A 146 -18.80 -6.66 8.50
N ALA A 147 -17.47 -6.87 8.49
CA ALA A 147 -16.58 -6.59 9.62
C ALA A 147 -15.23 -6.10 9.09
N PHE A 148 -14.46 -5.43 9.95
CA PHE A 148 -13.06 -5.11 9.69
C PHE A 148 -12.18 -6.25 10.20
N GLU A 149 -11.35 -6.81 9.31
CA GLU A 149 -10.36 -7.80 9.70
C GLU A 149 -9.26 -7.15 10.57
N LYS A 150 -8.74 -7.94 11.51
CA LYS A 150 -7.81 -7.38 12.51
C LYS A 150 -6.37 -7.38 12.01
N GLU A 151 -5.74 -8.54 12.08
CA GLU A 151 -4.32 -8.76 11.79
C GLU A 151 -4.14 -9.33 10.39
N THR A 152 -2.93 -9.73 10.03
CA THR A 152 -2.68 -10.36 8.73
C THR A 152 -3.52 -11.61 8.55
N TYR A 153 -4.13 -11.77 7.39
CA TYR A 153 -4.99 -12.91 7.07
C TYR A 153 -4.89 -13.31 5.61
N CYS A 154 -5.34 -14.53 5.32
CA CYS A 154 -5.48 -15.04 3.96
C CYS A 154 -6.86 -14.65 3.42
N VAL A 155 -6.87 -13.89 2.34
CA VAL A 155 -8.10 -13.44 1.67
C VAL A 155 -8.32 -14.22 0.38
N ASN A 156 -9.58 -14.58 0.08
CA ASN A 156 -10.00 -14.99 -1.25
C ASN A 156 -10.25 -13.75 -2.10
N LEU A 157 -9.58 -13.66 -3.23
CA LEU A 157 -9.74 -12.51 -4.13
C LEU A 157 -11.13 -12.52 -4.79
N SER A 158 -11.75 -11.35 -4.86
CA SER A 158 -13.03 -11.19 -5.53
C SER A 158 -12.88 -11.41 -7.06
N GLU A 159 -13.92 -11.87 -7.72
CA GLU A 159 -13.95 -12.01 -9.19
C GLU A 159 -13.59 -10.69 -9.89
N ARG A 160 -13.96 -9.55 -9.31
CA ARG A 160 -13.60 -8.23 -9.82
C ARG A 160 -12.10 -7.99 -9.72
N THR A 161 -11.47 -8.36 -8.61
CA THR A 161 -10.03 -8.23 -8.38
C THR A 161 -9.26 -9.16 -9.31
N ILE A 162 -9.72 -10.41 -9.47
CA ILE A 162 -9.14 -11.39 -10.41
C ILE A 162 -9.17 -10.82 -11.84
N LYS A 163 -10.33 -10.33 -12.31
CA LYS A 163 -10.47 -9.72 -13.63
C LYS A 163 -9.61 -8.46 -13.81
N ALA A 164 -9.51 -7.63 -12.80
CA ALA A 164 -8.66 -6.44 -12.84
C ALA A 164 -7.17 -6.79 -12.96
N ASN A 165 -6.74 -7.89 -12.32
CA ASN A 165 -5.37 -8.37 -12.33
C ASN A 165 -5.04 -9.24 -13.56
N MET A 166 -6.04 -9.79 -14.26
CA MET A 166 -5.87 -10.63 -15.45
C MET A 166 -4.99 -9.98 -16.53
N ARG A 167 -4.99 -8.64 -16.62
CA ARG A 167 -4.12 -7.88 -17.55
C ARG A 167 -2.61 -8.10 -17.34
N PHE A 168 -2.22 -8.64 -16.21
CA PHE A 168 -0.82 -8.92 -15.87
C PHE A 168 -0.45 -10.39 -16.11
N PHE A 169 -1.39 -11.30 -16.39
CA PHE A 169 -1.19 -12.73 -16.55
C PHE A 169 -1.52 -13.19 -17.96
N ALA A 170 -0.93 -14.31 -18.40
CA ALA A 170 -1.18 -14.85 -19.72
C ALA A 170 -2.61 -15.39 -19.88
N GLU A 171 -3.11 -16.08 -18.85
CA GLU A 171 -4.47 -16.64 -18.82
C GLU A 171 -5.13 -16.40 -17.46
N GLU A 172 -6.47 -16.37 -17.43
CA GLU A 172 -7.23 -16.15 -16.17
C GLU A 172 -6.95 -17.21 -15.11
N LYS A 173 -6.67 -18.45 -15.51
CA LYS A 173 -6.34 -19.55 -14.59
C LYS A 173 -5.04 -19.33 -13.83
N ASP A 174 -4.13 -18.51 -14.38
CA ASP A 174 -2.82 -18.21 -13.80
C ASP A 174 -2.91 -17.08 -12.75
N VAL A 175 -4.05 -16.38 -12.71
CA VAL A 175 -4.28 -15.33 -11.69
C VAL A 175 -4.51 -16.01 -10.33
N PRO A 176 -3.73 -15.64 -9.30
CA PRO A 176 -3.93 -16.20 -7.96
C PRO A 176 -5.34 -15.97 -7.46
N ARG A 177 -5.85 -16.92 -6.70
CA ARG A 177 -7.19 -16.84 -6.09
C ARG A 177 -7.15 -16.37 -4.65
N GLN A 178 -5.97 -16.37 -4.03
CA GLN A 178 -5.75 -15.99 -2.64
C GLN A 178 -4.54 -15.07 -2.50
N ALA A 179 -4.55 -14.29 -1.43
CA ALA A 179 -3.42 -13.45 -1.04
C ALA A 179 -3.31 -13.39 0.48
N TYR A 180 -2.12 -13.10 1.00
CA TYR A 180 -1.90 -12.70 2.38
C TYR A 180 -1.90 -11.18 2.44
N THR A 181 -2.69 -10.59 3.34
CA THR A 181 -2.81 -9.13 3.45
C THR A 181 -2.86 -8.67 4.91
N MET A 182 -2.23 -7.55 5.20
CA MET A 182 -2.39 -6.88 6.48
C MET A 182 -3.85 -6.50 6.69
N GLY A 183 -4.40 -6.85 7.85
CA GLY A 183 -5.75 -6.46 8.22
C GLY A 183 -5.85 -5.00 8.67
N ILE A 184 -7.06 -4.53 8.83
CA ILE A 184 -7.38 -3.13 9.17
C ILE A 184 -6.75 -2.69 10.48
N LYS A 185 -6.72 -3.55 11.52
CA LYS A 185 -6.08 -3.21 12.81
C LYS A 185 -4.59 -2.94 12.62
N SER A 186 -3.89 -3.79 11.85
CA SER A 186 -2.46 -3.63 11.57
C SER A 186 -2.19 -2.33 10.80
N ILE A 187 -2.99 -2.01 9.78
CA ILE A 187 -2.91 -0.76 9.03
C ILE A 187 -3.15 0.45 9.95
N MET A 188 -4.22 0.41 10.76
CA MET A 188 -4.61 1.49 11.67
C MET A 188 -3.64 1.68 12.85
N SER A 189 -2.75 0.73 13.12
CA SER A 189 -1.71 0.85 14.16
C SER A 189 -0.45 1.60 13.68
N ALA A 190 -0.33 1.95 12.42
CA ALA A 190 0.73 2.81 11.91
C ALA A 190 0.69 4.18 12.59
N GLN A 191 1.85 4.82 12.77
CA GLN A 191 1.90 6.15 13.37
C GLN A 191 1.30 7.22 12.45
N LYS A 192 1.54 7.09 11.14
CA LYS A 192 1.02 7.97 10.08
C LYS A 192 0.53 7.13 8.92
N ILE A 193 -0.49 7.61 8.24
CA ILE A 193 -1.01 7.00 7.02
C ILE A 193 -0.97 8.01 5.88
N LEU A 194 -0.41 7.60 4.75
CA LEU A 194 -0.37 8.34 3.50
C LEU A 194 -1.20 7.60 2.45
N VAL A 195 -2.31 8.18 2.03
CA VAL A 195 -3.14 7.63 0.96
C VAL A 195 -2.85 8.38 -0.34
N VAL A 196 -2.61 7.65 -1.43
CA VAL A 196 -2.40 8.22 -2.77
C VAL A 196 -3.54 7.82 -3.69
N VAL A 197 -4.14 8.82 -4.36
CA VAL A 197 -5.29 8.60 -5.25
C VAL A 197 -5.17 9.45 -6.50
N SER A 198 -5.41 8.87 -7.66
CA SER A 198 -5.38 9.57 -8.95
C SER A 198 -6.45 9.04 -9.89
N GLY A 199 -7.05 9.95 -10.64
CA GLY A 199 -8.01 9.66 -11.70
C GLY A 199 -9.47 9.93 -11.33
N SER A 200 -10.26 10.36 -12.32
CA SER A 200 -11.67 10.71 -12.15
C SER A 200 -12.57 9.51 -11.79
N ASP A 201 -12.14 8.30 -12.12
CA ASP A 201 -12.80 7.04 -11.74
C ASP A 201 -12.74 6.75 -10.23
N LYS A 202 -11.92 7.53 -9.50
CA LYS A 202 -11.82 7.48 -8.03
C LYS A 202 -12.67 8.51 -7.30
N ALA A 203 -13.28 9.48 -8.00
CA ALA A 203 -13.94 10.61 -7.36
C ALA A 203 -15.08 10.20 -6.41
N GLU A 204 -15.94 9.27 -6.84
CA GLU A 204 -17.04 8.76 -6.02
C GLU A 204 -16.54 8.02 -4.77
N ILE A 205 -15.52 7.18 -4.93
CA ILE A 205 -15.02 6.42 -3.79
C ILE A 205 -14.22 7.28 -2.82
N VAL A 206 -13.52 8.32 -3.28
CA VAL A 206 -12.88 9.33 -2.43
C VAL A 206 -13.92 10.02 -1.57
N LYS A 207 -15.02 10.48 -2.17
CA LYS A 207 -16.13 11.11 -1.45
C LYS A 207 -16.74 10.15 -0.41
N THR A 208 -17.04 8.93 -0.83
CA THR A 208 -17.67 7.94 0.04
C THR A 208 -16.75 7.51 1.19
N ALA A 209 -15.47 7.26 0.91
CA ALA A 209 -14.51 6.77 1.91
C ALA A 209 -14.15 7.83 2.96
N PHE A 210 -14.01 9.10 2.57
CA PHE A 210 -13.46 10.12 3.46
C PHE A 210 -14.53 11.11 4.00
N PHE A 211 -15.73 11.10 3.44
CA PHE A 211 -16.83 12.00 3.84
C PHE A 211 -18.17 11.27 4.07
N GLY A 212 -18.22 9.99 3.76
CA GLY A 212 -19.38 9.13 4.02
C GLY A 212 -19.32 8.49 5.42
N PRO A 213 -20.27 7.60 5.72
CA PRO A 213 -20.28 6.86 6.98
C PRO A 213 -19.12 5.88 7.08
N ILE A 214 -18.61 5.66 8.29
CA ILE A 214 -17.58 4.67 8.59
C ILE A 214 -18.25 3.30 8.62
N THR A 215 -17.86 2.43 7.69
CA THR A 215 -18.48 1.11 7.53
C THR A 215 -17.53 0.11 6.88
N PRO A 216 -17.57 -1.18 7.26
CA PRO A 216 -16.81 -2.24 6.58
C PRO A 216 -17.20 -2.42 5.11
N ALA A 217 -18.38 -1.96 4.69
CA ALA A 217 -18.76 -1.93 3.27
C ALA A 217 -17.92 -0.99 2.42
N VAL A 218 -17.19 -0.06 3.06
CA VAL A 218 -16.18 0.82 2.44
C VAL A 218 -14.94 0.80 3.36
N PRO A 219 -14.05 -0.18 3.24
CA PRO A 219 -12.97 -0.39 4.22
C PRO A 219 -12.11 0.85 4.49
N ALA A 220 -11.78 1.63 3.46
CA ALA A 220 -11.03 2.87 3.62
C ALA A 220 -11.73 3.91 4.50
N SER A 221 -13.03 3.80 4.73
CA SER A 221 -13.77 4.74 5.59
C SER A 221 -13.28 4.75 7.04
N VAL A 222 -12.68 3.64 7.50
CA VAL A 222 -12.11 3.55 8.86
C VAL A 222 -10.94 4.52 9.07
N LEU A 223 -10.27 4.94 8.00
CA LEU A 223 -9.17 5.90 8.06
C LEU A 223 -9.61 7.26 8.64
N GLN A 224 -10.91 7.59 8.60
CA GLN A 224 -11.45 8.77 9.26
C GLN A 224 -11.25 8.75 10.80
N LEU A 225 -11.05 7.57 11.40
CA LEU A 225 -10.79 7.42 12.85
C LEU A 225 -9.30 7.48 13.19
N HIS A 226 -8.41 7.45 12.23
CA HIS A 226 -6.98 7.48 12.49
C HIS A 226 -6.52 8.93 12.79
N ASN A 227 -5.60 9.08 13.76
CA ASN A 227 -5.17 10.39 14.24
C ASN A 227 -4.36 11.19 13.20
N ASP A 228 -3.57 10.53 12.35
CA ASP A 228 -2.68 11.19 11.39
C ASP A 228 -2.79 10.54 9.99
N VAL A 229 -3.77 11.00 9.21
CA VAL A 229 -3.98 10.59 7.82
C VAL A 229 -3.76 11.78 6.90
N THR A 230 -2.89 11.61 5.92
CA THR A 230 -2.75 12.52 4.79
C THR A 230 -3.19 11.81 3.51
N VAL A 231 -4.16 12.39 2.82
CA VAL A 231 -4.60 11.96 1.49
C VAL A 231 -3.99 12.90 0.47
N VAL A 232 -3.16 12.39 -0.44
CA VAL A 232 -2.65 13.14 -1.60
C VAL A 232 -3.40 12.64 -2.82
N ALA A 233 -4.24 13.51 -3.39
CA ALA A 233 -5.08 13.15 -4.52
C ALA A 233 -5.06 14.23 -5.60
N ASP A 234 -5.16 13.82 -6.87
CA ASP A 234 -5.23 14.77 -7.97
C ASP A 234 -6.63 15.41 -8.09
N GLU A 235 -6.70 16.52 -8.85
CA GLU A 235 -7.96 17.26 -9.07
C GLU A 235 -9.06 16.37 -9.65
N ALA A 236 -8.70 15.41 -10.50
CA ALA A 236 -9.65 14.48 -11.10
C ALA A 236 -10.28 13.56 -10.04
N ALA A 237 -9.48 13.02 -9.12
CA ALA A 237 -9.98 12.20 -8.01
C ALA A 237 -10.76 13.01 -6.97
N LEU A 238 -10.52 14.32 -6.88
CA LEU A 238 -11.19 15.23 -5.94
C LEU A 238 -12.37 15.99 -6.54
N SER A 239 -12.74 15.73 -7.80
CA SER A 239 -13.73 16.50 -8.57
C SER A 239 -15.14 16.55 -7.97
N LEU A 240 -15.48 15.64 -7.07
CA LEU A 240 -16.78 15.61 -6.36
C LEU A 240 -16.70 16.20 -4.95
N LEU A 241 -15.55 16.74 -4.55
CA LEU A 241 -15.41 17.46 -3.28
C LEU A 241 -15.50 18.98 -3.52
N PRO A 242 -16.03 19.75 -2.55
CA PRO A 242 -15.99 21.20 -2.62
C PRO A 242 -14.55 21.71 -2.56
N ASP A 243 -14.32 22.89 -3.11
CA ASP A 243 -13.02 23.58 -3.07
C ASP A 243 -12.59 23.94 -1.65
#